data_3ebd6a4339ed60dd0bfaaf15e2125ed9
#
_entry.id   3ebd6a4339ed60dd0bfaaf15e2125ed9
#
_cell.length_a   1.000
_cell.length_b   1.000
_cell.length_c   1.000
_cell.angle_alpha   90.00
_cell.angle_beta   90.00
_cell.angle_gamma   90.00
#
_symmetry.space_group_name_H-M   'P 1'
#
loop_
_entity.id
_entity.type
_entity.pdbx_description
1 polymer ?
#
loop_
_entity_poly.entity_id
_entity_poly.type
_entity_poly.pdbx_seq_one_letter_code
_entity_poly.pdbx_strand_id
1 'polypeptide(L)'
;HYTVNGIDFYPNNSQPALDYNATVFDFGVLNEDNAELLSGYDKIYLVGGVSWNEFPLTYQCQTLIGQYNYTILVNFCDNERLNAPVQIDGGSSSNYGRLLSEVNMQRVCCLPFATDPFKSDMFDTLFDIDFRE
;
A
#
# COMPACT_ATOMS: atom_id res chain seq x y z
N HIS A 1 16.42 15.07 -11.71
CA HIS A 1 16.20 13.90 -10.86
C HIS A 1 17.41 13.63 -9.98
N TYR A 2 17.25 12.74 -9.03
CA TYR A 2 18.35 12.22 -8.23
C TYR A 2 18.23 10.71 -8.07
N THR A 3 19.34 10.04 -7.81
CA THR A 3 19.40 8.57 -7.77
C THR A 3 19.83 8.08 -6.39
N VAL A 4 19.10 7.12 -5.84
CA VAL A 4 19.42 6.42 -4.58
C VAL A 4 19.29 4.93 -4.81
N ASN A 5 20.35 4.18 -4.53
CA ASN A 5 20.37 2.71 -4.67
C ASN A 5 19.89 2.19 -6.03
N GLY A 6 20.25 2.89 -7.11
CA GLY A 6 19.84 2.50 -8.46
C GLY A 6 18.40 2.87 -8.83
N ILE A 7 17.71 3.59 -7.98
CA ILE A 7 16.36 4.10 -8.25
C ILE A 7 16.43 5.58 -8.57
N ASP A 8 15.89 5.97 -9.72
CA ASP A 8 15.82 7.36 -10.11
C ASP A 8 14.53 8.00 -9.62
N PHE A 9 14.65 9.15 -8.98
CA PHE A 9 13.54 9.92 -8.45
C PHE A 9 13.32 11.17 -9.29
N TYR A 10 12.12 11.39 -9.73
CA TYR A 10 11.70 12.53 -10.53
C TYR A 10 10.67 13.38 -9.79
N PRO A 11 10.73 14.72 -9.93
CA PRO A 11 9.64 15.57 -9.43
C PRO A 11 8.30 15.23 -10.11
N ASN A 12 7.20 15.52 -9.45
CA ASN A 12 5.84 15.16 -9.90
C ASN A 12 5.49 15.60 -11.32
N ASN A 13 6.09 16.71 -11.80
CA ASN A 13 5.79 17.27 -13.13
C ASN A 13 6.79 16.85 -14.20
N SER A 14 7.73 15.97 -13.88
CA SER A 14 8.76 15.54 -14.81
C SER A 14 8.35 14.28 -15.54
N GLN A 15 8.72 14.20 -16.83
CA GLN A 15 8.63 12.98 -17.61
C GLN A 15 9.98 12.29 -17.59
N PRO A 16 10.05 10.99 -17.23
CA PRO A 16 11.29 10.25 -17.33
C PRO A 16 11.78 10.22 -18.80
N ALA A 17 13.05 10.52 -19.00
CA ALA A 17 13.66 10.49 -20.33
C ALA A 17 14.13 9.11 -20.77
N LEU A 18 14.15 8.14 -19.84
CA LEU A 18 14.62 6.78 -20.07
C LEU A 18 13.48 5.78 -19.91
N ASP A 19 13.59 4.68 -20.65
CA ASP A 19 12.70 3.54 -20.47
C ASP A 19 13.12 2.74 -19.21
N TYR A 20 12.19 2.50 -18.34
CA TYR A 20 12.41 1.75 -17.10
C TYR A 20 11.62 0.45 -17.11
N ASN A 21 12.15 -0.57 -16.45
CA ASN A 21 11.44 -1.85 -16.27
C ASN A 21 10.16 -1.68 -15.43
N ALA A 22 10.21 -0.76 -14.49
CA ALA A 22 9.05 -0.39 -13.68
C ALA A 22 9.12 1.09 -13.34
N THR A 23 7.97 1.74 -13.31
CA THR A 23 7.84 3.13 -12.88
C THR A 23 6.78 3.18 -11.78
N VAL A 24 7.14 3.77 -10.65
CA VAL A 24 6.25 3.95 -9.51
C VAL A 24 5.81 5.40 -9.44
N PHE A 25 4.51 5.63 -9.42
CA PHE A 25 3.93 6.96 -9.30
C PHE A 25 3.43 7.16 -7.87
N ASP A 26 3.90 8.21 -7.22
CA ASP A 26 3.29 8.66 -5.98
C ASP A 26 2.01 9.43 -6.33
N PHE A 27 0.90 8.74 -6.16
CA PHE A 27 -0.41 9.25 -6.54
C PHE A 27 -0.96 10.26 -5.53
N GLY A 28 -0.41 10.27 -4.32
CA GLY A 28 -0.89 11.11 -3.24
C GLY A 28 -2.11 10.53 -2.52
N VAL A 29 -2.90 11.39 -1.94
CA VAL A 29 -4.06 10.99 -1.13
C VAL A 29 -5.23 10.61 -2.03
N LEU A 30 -5.77 9.41 -1.81
CA LEU A 30 -6.94 8.92 -2.55
C LEU A 30 -8.20 9.62 -2.09
N ASN A 31 -9.03 10.05 -3.05
CA ASN A 31 -10.35 10.63 -2.82
C ASN A 31 -11.31 10.29 -3.98
N GLU A 32 -12.54 10.71 -3.88
CA GLU A 32 -13.56 10.44 -4.91
C GLU A 32 -13.20 11.04 -6.27
N ASP A 33 -12.52 12.19 -6.28
CA ASP A 33 -12.21 12.93 -7.51
C ASP A 33 -11.09 12.28 -8.32
N ASN A 34 -10.15 11.59 -7.67
CA ASN A 34 -8.96 11.04 -8.33
C ASN A 34 -8.96 9.51 -8.48
N ALA A 35 -9.91 8.81 -7.88
CA ALA A 35 -9.93 7.33 -7.89
C ALA A 35 -10.01 6.76 -9.32
N GLU A 36 -10.71 7.41 -10.23
CA GLU A 36 -10.86 6.95 -11.62
C GLU A 36 -9.54 6.98 -12.40
N LEU A 37 -8.60 7.83 -12.00
CA LEU A 37 -7.29 7.92 -12.65
C LEU A 37 -6.44 6.66 -12.46
N LEU A 38 -6.79 5.82 -11.49
CA LEU A 38 -6.09 4.56 -11.22
C LEU A 38 -6.25 3.53 -12.33
N SER A 39 -7.23 3.66 -13.21
CA SER A 39 -7.46 2.73 -14.32
C SER A 39 -6.29 2.62 -15.30
N GLY A 40 -5.41 3.61 -15.34
CA GLY A 40 -4.24 3.63 -16.21
C GLY A 40 -3.02 2.89 -15.68
N TYR A 41 -3.10 2.25 -14.52
CA TYR A 41 -1.95 1.62 -13.87
C TYR A 41 -2.09 0.11 -13.81
N ASP A 42 -0.96 -0.60 -13.99
CA ASP A 42 -0.94 -2.06 -13.98
C ASP A 42 -1.07 -2.64 -12.58
N LYS A 43 -0.49 -1.96 -11.58
CA LYS A 43 -0.53 -2.36 -10.18
C LYS A 43 -0.82 -1.15 -9.29
N ILE A 44 -1.61 -1.39 -8.27
CA ILE A 44 -2.02 -0.35 -7.32
C ILE A 44 -1.65 -0.80 -5.92
N TYR A 45 -1.03 0.10 -5.18
CA TYR A 45 -0.74 -0.08 -3.76
C TYR A 45 -1.49 0.98 -2.96
N LEU A 46 -2.35 0.53 -2.07
CA LEU A 46 -3.00 1.41 -1.10
C LEU A 46 -2.19 1.39 0.19
N VAL A 47 -1.55 2.50 0.51
CA VAL A 47 -0.80 2.64 1.76
C VAL A 47 -1.73 3.19 2.83
N GLY A 48 -1.90 2.45 3.89
CA GLY A 48 -2.78 2.82 4.99
C GLY A 48 -2.20 2.47 6.35
N GLY A 49 -3.00 2.61 7.39
CA GLY A 49 -2.61 2.32 8.75
C GLY A 49 -3.72 1.61 9.53
N VAL A 50 -3.36 1.10 10.71
CA VAL A 50 -4.27 0.39 11.60
C VAL A 50 -4.35 1.02 13.00
N SER A 51 -3.84 2.24 13.19
CA SER A 51 -4.11 3.00 14.40
C SER A 51 -5.59 3.39 14.46
N TRP A 52 -6.06 3.78 15.64
CA TRP A 52 -7.48 4.08 15.86
C TRP A 52 -8.03 5.15 14.91
N ASN A 53 -7.19 6.11 14.48
CA ASN A 53 -7.59 7.17 13.56
C ASN A 53 -7.30 6.85 12.08
N GLU A 54 -6.39 5.93 11.80
CA GLU A 54 -6.01 5.56 10.43
C GLU A 54 -6.86 4.43 9.87
N PHE A 55 -7.22 3.45 10.68
CA PHE A 55 -7.96 2.27 10.23
C PHE A 55 -9.28 2.64 9.53
N PRO A 56 -10.14 3.53 10.09
CA PRO A 56 -11.37 3.90 9.41
C PRO A 56 -11.14 4.53 8.05
N LEU A 57 -10.09 5.34 7.90
CA LEU A 57 -9.74 5.97 6.62
C LEU A 57 -9.25 4.94 5.61
N THR A 58 -8.40 4.00 6.04
CA THR A 58 -7.94 2.90 5.19
C THR A 58 -9.11 2.06 4.71
N TYR A 59 -10.02 1.72 5.61
CA TYR A 59 -11.21 0.94 5.31
C TYR A 59 -12.11 1.65 4.30
N GLN A 60 -12.32 2.95 4.46
CA GLN A 60 -13.12 3.75 3.53
C GLN A 60 -12.48 3.86 2.14
N CYS A 61 -11.17 4.03 2.07
CA CYS A 61 -10.47 4.10 0.79
C CYS A 61 -10.65 2.85 -0.06
N GLN A 62 -10.81 1.68 0.56
CA GLN A 62 -11.06 0.43 -0.17
C GLN A 62 -12.38 0.46 -0.94
N THR A 63 -13.38 1.19 -0.47
CA THR A 63 -14.65 1.32 -1.19
C THR A 63 -14.51 2.13 -2.48
N LEU A 64 -13.55 3.05 -2.53
CA LEU A 64 -13.31 3.89 -3.72
C LEU A 64 -12.60 3.13 -4.85
N ILE A 65 -11.87 2.07 -4.53
CA ILE A 65 -11.04 1.35 -5.49
C ILE A 65 -11.43 -0.13 -5.62
N GLY A 66 -12.65 -0.47 -5.21
CA GLY A 66 -13.13 -1.85 -5.21
C GLY A 66 -13.16 -2.54 -6.57
N GLN A 67 -13.25 -1.77 -7.67
CA GLN A 67 -13.23 -2.29 -9.03
C GLN A 67 -11.83 -2.65 -9.53
N TYR A 68 -10.79 -2.27 -8.81
CA TYR A 68 -9.41 -2.56 -9.19
C TYR A 68 -8.82 -3.67 -8.34
N ASN A 69 -7.81 -4.37 -8.89
CA ASN A 69 -6.93 -5.20 -8.07
C ASN A 69 -5.87 -4.31 -7.43
N TYR A 70 -5.75 -4.41 -6.11
CA TYR A 70 -4.78 -3.62 -5.36
C TYR A 70 -4.20 -4.45 -4.22
N THR A 71 -3.06 -4.03 -3.71
CA THR A 71 -2.46 -4.58 -2.50
C THR A 71 -2.48 -3.50 -1.42
N ILE A 72 -2.89 -3.87 -0.21
CA ILE A 72 -2.85 -2.95 0.92
C ILE A 72 -1.51 -3.08 1.61
N LEU A 73 -0.80 -1.98 1.73
CA LEU A 73 0.44 -1.87 2.49
C LEU A 73 0.14 -1.16 3.80
N VAL A 74 0.19 -1.91 4.90
CA VAL A 74 -0.10 -1.35 6.23
C VAL A 74 1.19 -0.80 6.80
N ASN A 75 1.29 0.52 6.87
CA ASN A 75 2.48 1.23 7.28
C ASN A 75 2.72 1.12 8.78
N PHE A 76 3.99 1.04 9.19
CA PHE A 76 4.41 0.95 10.59
C PHE A 76 3.73 -0.19 11.36
N CYS A 77 3.55 -1.32 10.71
CA CYS A 77 2.82 -2.47 11.25
C CYS A 77 3.63 -3.75 11.03
N ASP A 78 3.65 -4.61 12.03
CA ASP A 78 4.17 -5.96 11.92
C ASP A 78 3.01 -6.98 11.88
N ASN A 79 3.34 -8.25 11.65
CA ASN A 79 2.35 -9.32 11.59
C ASN A 79 1.63 -9.54 12.92
N GLU A 80 2.32 -9.34 14.04
CA GLU A 80 1.73 -9.48 15.36
C GLU A 80 0.59 -8.48 15.56
N ARG A 81 0.81 -7.21 15.23
CA ARG A 81 -0.22 -6.18 15.33
C ARG A 81 -1.36 -6.42 14.34
N LEU A 82 -1.03 -6.83 13.12
CA LEU A 82 -2.06 -7.10 12.09
C LEU A 82 -2.99 -8.22 12.49
N ASN A 83 -2.46 -9.24 13.18
CA ASN A 83 -3.20 -10.41 13.63
C ASN A 83 -3.77 -10.28 15.05
N ALA A 84 -3.49 -9.18 15.76
CA ALA A 84 -4.00 -8.96 17.10
C ALA A 84 -5.54 -8.90 17.10
N PRO A 85 -6.21 -9.50 18.12
CA PRO A 85 -7.66 -9.51 18.17
C PRO A 85 -8.24 -8.10 18.25
N VAL A 86 -9.31 -7.87 17.49
CA VAL A 86 -10.09 -6.64 17.49
C VAL A 86 -11.54 -7.01 17.72
N GLN A 87 -12.18 -6.42 18.71
CA GLN A 87 -13.61 -6.63 18.95
C GLN A 87 -14.43 -5.87 17.92
N ILE A 88 -15.42 -6.57 17.37
CA ILE A 88 -16.41 -6.00 16.47
C ILE A 88 -17.79 -6.06 17.12
N ASP A 89 -18.75 -5.36 16.54
CA ASP A 89 -20.12 -5.33 17.06
C ASP A 89 -20.71 -6.74 17.19
N GLY A 90 -21.49 -6.95 18.26
CA GLY A 90 -22.10 -8.24 18.54
C GLY A 90 -21.26 -9.19 19.37
N GLY A 91 -20.13 -8.76 19.92
CA GLY A 91 -19.28 -9.55 20.82
C GLY A 91 -18.34 -10.54 20.14
N SER A 92 -18.30 -10.58 18.81
CA SER A 92 -17.34 -11.39 18.07
C SER A 92 -15.99 -10.66 17.93
N SER A 93 -14.95 -11.40 17.63
CA SER A 93 -13.61 -10.83 17.42
C SER A 93 -13.08 -11.16 16.03
N SER A 94 -12.23 -10.27 15.51
CA SER A 94 -11.51 -10.44 14.26
C SER A 94 -10.10 -9.91 14.44
N ASN A 95 -9.44 -9.52 13.37
CA ASN A 95 -8.17 -8.80 13.39
C ASN A 95 -8.11 -7.82 12.21
N TYR A 96 -7.17 -6.88 12.25
CA TYR A 96 -7.08 -5.87 11.21
C TYR A 96 -6.81 -6.45 9.83
N GLY A 97 -5.92 -7.44 9.75
CA GLY A 97 -5.59 -8.09 8.48
C GLY A 97 -6.82 -8.71 7.82
N ARG A 98 -7.62 -9.41 8.60
CA ARG A 98 -8.85 -10.03 8.12
C ARG A 98 -9.89 -8.99 7.73
N LEU A 99 -10.11 -7.98 8.57
CA LEU A 99 -11.07 -6.91 8.27
C LEU A 99 -10.72 -6.19 6.98
N LEU A 100 -9.45 -5.87 6.76
CA LEU A 100 -9.01 -5.21 5.53
C LEU A 100 -9.11 -6.12 4.31
N SER A 101 -8.71 -7.38 4.42
CA SER A 101 -8.73 -8.30 3.28
C SER A 101 -10.14 -8.68 2.84
N GLU A 102 -11.11 -8.75 3.75
CA GLU A 102 -12.48 -9.16 3.45
C GLU A 102 -13.27 -8.16 2.60
N VAL A 103 -12.89 -6.87 2.61
CA VAL A 103 -13.66 -5.83 1.89
C VAL A 103 -13.74 -6.14 0.39
N ASN A 104 -12.62 -6.40 -0.25
CA ASN A 104 -12.54 -6.67 -1.69
C ASN A 104 -11.71 -7.91 -2.00
N MET A 105 -11.43 -8.75 -1.02
CA MET A 105 -10.60 -9.96 -1.16
C MET A 105 -9.19 -9.66 -1.68
N GLN A 106 -8.58 -8.58 -1.22
CA GLN A 106 -7.26 -8.14 -1.66
C GLN A 106 -6.17 -8.53 -0.67
N ARG A 107 -4.93 -8.61 -1.17
CA ARG A 107 -3.76 -8.94 -0.36
C ARG A 107 -3.42 -7.80 0.59
N VAL A 108 -3.08 -8.15 1.82
CA VAL A 108 -2.65 -7.22 2.87
C VAL A 108 -1.21 -7.56 3.26
N CYS A 109 -0.34 -6.57 3.19
CA CYS A 109 1.08 -6.71 3.53
C CYS A 109 1.48 -5.70 4.59
N CYS A 110 2.34 -6.12 5.51
CA CYS A 110 2.92 -5.23 6.51
C CYS A 110 4.15 -4.50 5.98
N LEU A 111 4.25 -3.23 6.34
CA LEU A 111 5.48 -2.45 6.19
C LEU A 111 5.97 -2.07 7.58
N PRO A 112 6.84 -2.87 8.23
CA PRO A 112 7.35 -2.56 9.54
C PRO A 112 8.19 -1.28 9.52
N PHE A 113 8.30 -0.63 10.69
CA PHE A 113 9.16 0.55 10.80
C PHE A 113 10.62 0.17 10.50
N ALA A 114 11.25 0.97 9.66
CA ALA A 114 12.68 0.89 9.37
C ALA A 114 13.30 2.29 9.50
N THR A 115 14.40 2.39 10.25
CA THR A 115 15.08 3.67 10.44
C THR A 115 15.57 4.25 9.12
N ASP A 116 16.09 3.39 8.26
CA ASP A 116 16.49 3.76 6.89
C ASP A 116 16.01 2.67 5.93
N PRO A 117 14.86 2.87 5.28
CA PRO A 117 14.30 1.87 4.39
C PRO A 117 15.17 1.57 3.17
N PHE A 118 16.04 2.49 2.76
CA PHE A 118 16.96 2.27 1.63
C PHE A 118 18.12 1.34 1.98
N LYS A 119 18.41 1.15 3.27
CA LYS A 119 19.45 0.24 3.76
C LYS A 119 18.90 -1.06 4.30
N SER A 120 17.58 -1.21 4.36
CA SER A 120 16.90 -2.39 4.87
C SER A 120 16.60 -3.36 3.72
N ASP A 121 16.79 -4.64 3.95
CA ASP A 121 16.40 -5.71 3.02
C ASP A 121 15.00 -6.26 3.30
N MET A 122 14.33 -5.78 4.35
CA MET A 122 13.02 -6.32 4.77
C MET A 122 11.90 -6.12 3.74
N PHE A 123 12.07 -5.18 2.81
CA PHE A 123 11.09 -4.90 1.76
C PHE A 123 11.41 -5.58 0.43
N ASP A 124 12.59 -6.18 0.29
CA ASP A 124 13.06 -6.73 -0.99
C ASP A 124 12.16 -7.85 -1.48
N THR A 125 11.71 -8.73 -0.58
CA THR A 125 10.83 -9.84 -0.94
C THR A 125 9.50 -9.35 -1.51
N LEU A 126 8.93 -8.30 -0.97
CA LEU A 126 7.69 -7.72 -1.47
C LEU A 126 7.86 -7.20 -2.90
N PHE A 127 8.89 -6.40 -3.13
CA PHE A 127 9.14 -5.82 -4.43
C PHE A 127 9.64 -6.83 -5.46
N ASP A 128 10.45 -7.79 -5.05
CA ASP A 128 10.90 -8.87 -5.92
C ASP A 128 9.73 -9.69 -6.48
N ILE A 129 8.76 -10.02 -5.66
CA ILE A 129 7.59 -10.78 -6.10
C ILE A 129 6.77 -9.96 -7.11
N ASP A 130 6.62 -8.67 -6.88
CA ASP A 130 5.72 -7.83 -7.67
C ASP A 130 6.35 -7.30 -8.95
N PHE A 131 7.68 -7.15 -9.03
CA PHE A 131 8.38 -6.54 -10.15
C PHE A 131 9.31 -7.49 -10.91
N ARG A 132 9.43 -8.74 -10.51
CA ARG A 132 10.09 -9.76 -11.33
C ARG A 132 9.20 -10.18 -12.48
N GLU A 133 9.82 -10.30 -13.62
CA GLU A 133 9.20 -10.92 -14.80
C GLU A 133 9.14 -12.45 -14.63
#